data_d2786cf3161f07a66067ff7841f70811
#
_entry.id   d2786cf3161f07a66067ff7841f70811
#
_cell.length_a   1.000
_cell.length_b   1.000
_cell.length_c   1.000
_cell.angle_alpha   90.00
_cell.angle_beta   90.00
_cell.angle_gamma   90.00
#
_symmetry.space_group_name_H-M   'P 1'
#
loop_
_entity.id
_entity.type
_entity.pdbx_description
1 polymer ?
#
loop_
_entity_poly.entity_id
_entity_poly.type
_entity_poly.pdbx_seq_one_letter_code
_entity_poly.pdbx_strand_id
1 'polypeptide(L)'
;MPQDMTEFTEKFQVYRHDGDCFGQVQPASMLRYAQQIAGEHAILLGLNDALYARTHTAYVLVKQALHFDRVPRVDEYLTLVTKPEALKRAVNKRITMVYDEQKALIATVDSRWVLIDTDKRMILRKHPEEFASAHWAAQVPEELPMKMEKAGPEDCEAVGLYTASYSQ
;
A
#
# COMPACT_ATOMS: atom_id res chain seq x y z
N MET A 1 -22.55 -16.30 6.16
CA MET A 1 -21.47 -16.86 5.34
C MET A 1 -20.16 -16.31 5.89
N PRO A 2 -19.10 -17.09 6.10
CA PRO A 2 -17.82 -16.52 6.46
C PRO A 2 -17.43 -15.57 5.32
N GLN A 3 -17.13 -14.33 5.68
CA GLN A 3 -16.61 -13.33 4.74
C GLN A 3 -15.29 -13.86 4.21
N ASP A 4 -15.12 -13.87 2.89
CA ASP A 4 -13.83 -14.27 2.31
C ASP A 4 -12.79 -13.25 2.78
N MET A 5 -11.95 -13.67 3.71
CA MET A 5 -10.92 -12.83 4.33
C MET A 5 -9.68 -12.64 3.44
N THR A 6 -9.73 -13.12 2.19
CA THR A 6 -8.62 -12.95 1.23
C THR A 6 -8.64 -11.61 0.51
N GLU A 7 -9.74 -10.87 0.62
CA GLU A 7 -9.91 -9.50 0.10
C GLU A 7 -10.70 -8.63 1.06
N PHE A 8 -10.51 -7.34 0.95
CA PHE A 8 -11.27 -6.34 1.68
C PHE A 8 -11.68 -5.20 0.77
N THR A 9 -12.91 -4.72 0.93
CA THR A 9 -13.51 -3.68 0.07
C THR A 9 -14.03 -2.55 0.91
N GLU A 10 -13.73 -1.32 0.52
CA GLU A 10 -14.23 -0.12 1.15
C GLU A 10 -14.50 0.99 0.14
N LYS A 11 -15.39 1.93 0.52
CA LYS A 11 -15.73 3.10 -0.29
C LYS A 11 -15.04 4.33 0.28
N PHE A 12 -14.44 5.12 -0.60
CA PHE A 12 -13.79 6.38 -0.30
C PHE A 12 -14.41 7.50 -1.14
N GLN A 13 -14.53 8.67 -0.56
CA GLN A 13 -14.79 9.90 -1.30
C GLN A 13 -13.49 10.66 -1.50
N VAL A 14 -13.27 11.18 -2.70
CA VAL A 14 -12.15 12.09 -2.95
C VAL A 14 -12.49 13.47 -2.42
N TYR A 15 -11.93 13.84 -1.28
CA TYR A 15 -12.16 15.16 -0.68
C TYR A 15 -11.32 16.24 -1.34
N ARG A 16 -11.69 17.52 -1.14
CA ARG A 16 -11.00 18.68 -1.72
C ARG A 16 -9.53 18.77 -1.32
N HIS A 17 -9.17 18.39 -0.10
CA HIS A 17 -7.77 18.40 0.37
C HIS A 17 -6.93 17.25 -0.22
N ASP A 18 -7.56 16.27 -0.86
CA ASP A 18 -6.90 15.19 -1.59
C ASP A 18 -6.68 15.52 -3.06
N GLY A 19 -7.29 16.59 -3.53
CA GLY A 19 -7.18 17.08 -4.90
C GLY A 19 -6.05 18.08 -5.11
N ASP A 20 -5.69 18.24 -6.36
CA ASP A 20 -4.80 19.30 -6.84
C ASP A 20 -5.58 20.56 -7.29
N CYS A 21 -4.88 21.55 -7.84
CA CYS A 21 -5.49 22.79 -8.34
C CYS A 21 -6.38 22.58 -9.59
N PHE A 22 -6.34 21.42 -10.22
CA PHE A 22 -7.19 21.04 -11.36
C PHE A 22 -8.39 20.19 -10.94
N GLY A 23 -8.57 19.96 -9.65
CA GLY A 23 -9.63 19.11 -9.09
C GLY A 23 -9.42 17.63 -9.37
N GLN A 24 -8.20 17.19 -9.56
CA GLN A 24 -7.82 15.79 -9.73
C GLN A 24 -7.19 15.27 -8.44
N VAL A 25 -7.40 13.97 -8.14
CA VAL A 25 -6.75 13.36 -6.96
C VAL A 25 -5.24 13.39 -7.10
N GLN A 26 -4.55 13.82 -6.04
CA GLN A 26 -3.10 13.75 -6.00
C GLN A 26 -2.64 12.29 -5.90
N PRO A 27 -1.58 11.89 -6.62
CA PRO A 27 -1.02 10.53 -6.49
C PRO A 27 -0.72 10.13 -5.05
N ALA A 28 -0.21 11.07 -4.23
CA ALA A 28 0.06 10.83 -2.82
C ALA A 28 -1.20 10.51 -2.01
N SER A 29 -2.34 11.13 -2.34
CA SER A 29 -3.63 10.83 -1.70
C SER A 29 -4.12 9.43 -2.06
N MET A 30 -4.01 9.03 -3.32
CA MET A 30 -4.34 7.67 -3.75
C MET A 30 -3.49 6.62 -3.04
N LEU A 31 -2.19 6.88 -2.86
CA LEU A 31 -1.30 5.98 -2.11
C LEU A 31 -1.71 5.90 -0.63
N ARG A 32 -2.15 7.01 -0.02
CA ARG A 32 -2.69 7.02 1.36
C ARG A 32 -3.97 6.21 1.48
N TYR A 33 -4.90 6.31 0.53
CA TYR A 33 -6.11 5.48 0.52
C TYR A 33 -5.78 3.99 0.44
N ALA A 34 -4.86 3.61 -0.45
CA ALA A 34 -4.41 2.22 -0.56
C ALA A 34 -3.73 1.71 0.72
N GLN A 35 -3.00 2.57 1.42
CA GLN A 35 -2.37 2.24 2.71
C GLN A 35 -3.42 2.13 3.83
N GLN A 36 -4.41 3.01 3.86
CA GLN A 36 -5.50 2.98 4.84
C GLN A 36 -6.27 1.66 4.77
N ILE A 37 -6.80 1.32 3.59
CA ILE A 37 -7.55 0.07 3.41
C ILE A 37 -6.69 -1.18 3.67
N ALA A 38 -5.39 -1.11 3.39
CA ALA A 38 -4.46 -2.19 3.70
C ALA A 38 -4.31 -2.40 5.22
N GLY A 39 -4.25 -1.30 5.98
CA GLY A 39 -4.19 -1.32 7.44
C GLY A 39 -5.46 -1.88 8.07
N GLU A 40 -6.62 -1.45 7.61
CA GLU A 40 -7.92 -1.94 8.10
C GLU A 40 -8.09 -3.43 7.84
N HIS A 41 -7.74 -3.87 6.62
CA HIS A 41 -7.74 -5.31 6.32
C HIS A 41 -6.75 -6.08 7.20
N ALA A 42 -5.57 -5.55 7.45
CA ALA A 42 -4.58 -6.18 8.33
C ALA A 42 -5.15 -6.38 9.75
N ILE A 43 -5.84 -5.38 10.30
CA ILE A 43 -6.50 -5.48 11.62
C ILE A 43 -7.56 -6.59 11.62
N LEU A 44 -8.38 -6.70 10.58
CA LEU A 44 -9.38 -7.79 10.44
C LEU A 44 -8.73 -9.17 10.36
N LEU A 45 -7.54 -9.27 9.77
CA LEU A 45 -6.72 -10.48 9.73
C LEU A 45 -6.02 -10.79 11.06
N GLY A 46 -6.23 -9.98 12.11
CA GLY A 46 -5.56 -10.13 13.41
C GLY A 46 -4.15 -9.53 13.47
N LEU A 47 -3.70 -8.87 12.40
CA LEU A 47 -2.41 -8.19 12.32
C LEU A 47 -2.53 -6.78 12.92
N ASN A 48 -2.58 -6.70 14.23
CA ASN A 48 -2.82 -5.48 14.99
C ASN A 48 -1.62 -5.11 15.88
N ASP A 49 -1.67 -3.91 16.48
CA ASP A 49 -0.59 -3.38 17.31
C ASP A 49 -0.23 -4.29 18.48
N ALA A 50 -1.21 -4.97 19.08
CA ALA A 50 -0.96 -5.90 20.19
C ALA A 50 -0.13 -7.13 19.72
N LEU A 51 -0.39 -7.63 18.50
CA LEU A 51 0.40 -8.69 17.89
C LEU A 51 1.82 -8.20 17.63
N TYR A 52 1.97 -7.04 16.98
CA TYR A 52 3.28 -6.48 16.65
C TYR A 52 4.12 -6.20 17.90
N ALA A 53 3.52 -5.64 18.96
CA ALA A 53 4.19 -5.41 20.23
C ALA A 53 4.66 -6.73 20.87
N ARG A 54 3.82 -7.77 20.87
CA ARG A 54 4.15 -9.07 21.46
C ARG A 54 5.24 -9.82 20.70
N THR A 55 5.27 -9.71 19.39
CA THR A 55 6.23 -10.40 18.52
C THR A 55 7.48 -9.57 18.22
N HIS A 56 7.56 -8.34 18.71
CA HIS A 56 8.63 -7.39 18.41
C HIS A 56 8.85 -7.22 16.89
N THR A 57 7.74 -7.09 16.14
CA THR A 57 7.79 -6.97 14.69
C THR A 57 7.05 -5.74 14.19
N ALA A 58 7.32 -5.35 12.95
CA ALA A 58 6.56 -4.33 12.22
C ALA A 58 6.59 -4.60 10.72
N TYR A 59 5.50 -4.28 10.01
CA TYR A 59 5.54 -4.22 8.55
C TYR A 59 6.09 -2.88 8.08
N VAL A 60 6.99 -2.95 7.12
CA VAL A 60 7.57 -1.77 6.46
C VAL A 60 7.27 -1.84 4.97
N LEU A 61 6.74 -0.74 4.45
CA LEU A 61 6.54 -0.55 3.01
C LEU A 61 7.89 -0.27 2.35
N VAL A 62 8.31 -1.13 1.42
CA VAL A 62 9.63 -1.01 0.77
C VAL A 62 9.55 -0.52 -0.66
N LYS A 63 8.45 -0.80 -1.35
CA LYS A 63 8.18 -0.32 -2.71
C LYS A 63 6.69 -0.14 -2.92
N GLN A 64 6.34 0.83 -3.74
CA GLN A 64 4.97 1.06 -4.16
C GLN A 64 4.96 1.61 -5.59
N ALA A 65 4.03 1.13 -6.40
CA ALA A 65 3.74 1.65 -7.74
C ALA A 65 2.26 1.96 -7.84
N LEU A 66 1.94 3.03 -8.55
CA LEU A 66 0.58 3.48 -8.84
C LEU A 66 0.44 3.64 -10.34
N HIS A 67 -0.60 3.06 -10.91
CA HIS A 67 -1.03 3.26 -12.27
C HIS A 67 -2.43 3.83 -12.31
N PHE A 68 -2.64 4.87 -13.10
CA PHE A 68 -3.96 5.41 -13.39
C PHE A 68 -4.34 5.09 -14.85
N ASP A 69 -5.46 4.42 -15.04
CA ASP A 69 -6.15 4.38 -16.34
C ASP A 69 -6.96 5.66 -16.53
N ARG A 70 -7.50 6.18 -15.44
CA ARG A 70 -8.16 7.49 -15.35
C ARG A 70 -7.89 8.09 -13.96
N VAL A 71 -7.50 9.35 -13.93
CA VAL A 71 -7.32 10.07 -12.67
C VAL A 71 -8.68 10.47 -12.11
N PRO A 72 -9.03 10.04 -10.87
CA PRO A 72 -10.27 10.44 -10.20
C PRO A 72 -10.31 11.94 -9.92
N ARG A 73 -11.51 12.50 -9.82
CA ARG A 73 -11.72 13.90 -9.48
C ARG A 73 -12.22 14.06 -8.05
N VAL A 74 -12.06 15.26 -7.53
CA VAL A 74 -12.68 15.69 -6.28
C VAL A 74 -14.19 15.45 -6.34
N ASP A 75 -14.78 15.06 -5.21
CA ASP A 75 -16.17 14.69 -5.00
C ASP A 75 -16.60 13.33 -5.62
N GLU A 76 -15.74 12.63 -6.38
CA GLU A 76 -16.03 11.26 -6.82
C GLU A 76 -16.00 10.26 -5.64
N TYR A 77 -16.87 9.24 -5.74
CA TYR A 77 -16.84 8.08 -4.85
C TYR A 77 -16.12 6.92 -5.54
N LEU A 78 -15.19 6.34 -4.81
CA LEU A 78 -14.35 5.24 -5.27
C LEU A 78 -14.62 3.99 -4.46
N THR A 79 -14.59 2.83 -5.10
CA THR A 79 -14.57 1.54 -4.42
C THR A 79 -13.17 0.95 -4.52
N LEU A 80 -12.51 0.77 -3.39
CA LEU A 80 -11.19 0.17 -3.32
C LEU A 80 -11.33 -1.29 -2.88
N VAL A 81 -10.64 -2.18 -3.58
CA VAL A 81 -10.55 -3.61 -3.26
C VAL A 81 -9.09 -3.97 -3.06
N THR A 82 -8.71 -4.39 -1.85
CA THR A 82 -7.33 -4.73 -1.52
C THR A 82 -7.18 -6.23 -1.27
N LYS A 83 -6.11 -6.82 -1.82
CA LYS A 83 -5.78 -8.26 -1.72
C LYS A 83 -4.31 -8.44 -1.34
N PRO A 84 -4.01 -9.07 -0.18
CA PRO A 84 -2.66 -9.49 0.13
C PRO A 84 -2.36 -10.84 -0.51
N GLU A 85 -1.24 -10.98 -1.18
CA GLU A 85 -0.74 -12.27 -1.66
C GLU A 85 -0.03 -13.03 -0.54
N ALA A 86 -0.06 -14.34 -0.60
CA ALA A 86 0.71 -15.18 0.32
C ALA A 86 2.20 -14.84 0.25
N LEU A 87 2.87 -14.93 1.40
CA LEU A 87 4.28 -14.58 1.52
C LEU A 87 5.14 -15.38 0.54
N LYS A 88 5.87 -14.67 -0.30
CA LYS A 88 6.90 -15.25 -1.17
C LYS A 88 8.28 -14.76 -0.70
N ARG A 89 9.05 -15.64 -0.06
CA ARG A 89 10.33 -15.32 0.59
C ARG A 89 10.14 -14.33 1.74
N ALA A 90 10.74 -13.12 1.65
CA ALA A 90 10.64 -12.09 2.69
C ALA A 90 9.69 -10.93 2.31
N VAL A 91 9.05 -11.00 1.16
CA VAL A 91 8.24 -9.91 0.63
C VAL A 91 6.78 -10.32 0.53
N ASN A 92 5.91 -9.55 1.17
CA ASN A 92 4.47 -9.59 0.97
C ASN A 92 4.08 -8.60 -0.13
N LYS A 93 3.40 -9.09 -1.14
CA LYS A 93 2.76 -8.28 -2.16
C LYS A 93 1.33 -7.99 -1.76
N ARG A 94 0.86 -6.78 -2.05
CA ARG A 94 -0.53 -6.40 -1.91
C ARG A 94 -0.92 -5.54 -3.10
N ILE A 95 -2.04 -5.90 -3.73
CA ILE A 95 -2.64 -5.11 -4.81
C ILE A 95 -3.90 -4.45 -4.28
N THR A 96 -4.07 -3.17 -4.58
CA THR A 96 -5.32 -2.43 -4.35
C THR A 96 -5.83 -1.93 -5.70
N MET A 97 -7.00 -2.40 -6.07
CA MET A 97 -7.72 -2.00 -7.28
C MET A 97 -8.72 -0.91 -6.91
N VAL A 98 -8.82 0.10 -7.76
CA VAL A 98 -9.70 1.26 -7.55
C VAL A 98 -10.72 1.31 -8.66
N TYR A 99 -11.97 1.27 -8.28
CA TYR A 99 -13.11 1.30 -9.20
C TYR A 99 -13.92 2.59 -8.99
N ASP A 100 -14.44 3.14 -10.08
CA ASP A 100 -15.40 4.23 -10.04
C ASP A 100 -16.84 3.74 -9.73
N GLU A 101 -17.80 4.67 -9.73
CA GLU A 101 -19.22 4.36 -9.46
C GLU A 101 -19.84 3.48 -10.56
N GLN A 102 -19.29 3.49 -11.76
CA GLN A 102 -19.69 2.64 -12.89
C GLN A 102 -19.02 1.26 -12.82
N LYS A 103 -18.25 0.98 -11.77
CA LYS A 103 -17.46 -0.25 -11.59
C LYS A 103 -16.36 -0.44 -12.63
N ALA A 104 -15.91 0.62 -13.28
CA ALA A 104 -14.74 0.57 -14.14
C ALA A 104 -13.47 0.62 -13.28
N LEU A 105 -12.50 -0.25 -13.56
CA LEU A 105 -11.17 -0.18 -12.95
C LEU A 105 -10.47 1.09 -13.49
N ILE A 106 -10.10 1.99 -12.61
CA ILE A 106 -9.52 3.28 -12.98
C ILE A 106 -8.12 3.52 -12.42
N ALA A 107 -7.72 2.74 -11.42
CA ALA A 107 -6.36 2.77 -10.92
C ALA A 107 -5.98 1.47 -10.23
N THR A 108 -4.69 1.20 -10.19
CA THR A 108 -4.11 0.05 -9.48
C THR A 108 -2.92 0.51 -8.65
N VAL A 109 -2.86 0.07 -7.40
CA VAL A 109 -1.70 0.28 -6.51
C VAL A 109 -1.09 -1.07 -6.18
N ASP A 110 0.17 -1.27 -6.55
CA ASP A 110 0.98 -2.43 -6.17
C ASP A 110 1.93 -2.03 -5.04
N SER A 111 1.89 -2.73 -3.93
CA SER A 111 2.73 -2.46 -2.76
C SER A 111 3.48 -3.69 -2.30
N ARG A 112 4.73 -3.48 -1.88
CA ARG A 112 5.66 -4.50 -1.40
C ARG A 112 6.04 -4.19 0.02
N TRP A 113 5.78 -5.15 0.90
CA TRP A 113 5.98 -5.02 2.33
C TRP A 113 6.96 -6.08 2.82
N VAL A 114 7.73 -5.75 3.83
CA VAL A 114 8.57 -6.70 4.56
C VAL A 114 8.23 -6.66 6.03
N LEU A 115 8.26 -7.80 6.69
CA LEU A 115 8.19 -7.88 8.14
C LEU A 115 9.60 -7.76 8.70
N ILE A 116 9.80 -6.87 9.65
CA ILE A 116 11.08 -6.69 10.34
C ILE A 116 10.99 -7.10 11.80
N ASP A 117 12.08 -7.60 12.36
CA ASP A 117 12.33 -7.66 13.80
C ASP A 117 12.77 -6.25 14.24
N THR A 118 12.01 -5.63 15.15
CA THR A 118 12.24 -4.25 15.57
C THR A 118 13.44 -4.11 16.49
N ASP A 119 13.77 -5.15 17.25
CA ASP A 119 14.92 -5.15 18.17
C ASP A 119 16.24 -5.30 17.41
N LYS A 120 16.28 -6.26 16.48
CA LYS A 120 17.46 -6.55 15.66
C LYS A 120 17.56 -5.68 14.43
N ARG A 121 16.48 -4.97 14.06
CA ARG A 121 16.36 -4.16 12.82
C ARG A 121 16.69 -4.96 11.56
N MET A 122 16.17 -6.18 11.48
CA MET A 122 16.43 -7.12 10.39
C MET A 122 15.14 -7.58 9.73
N ILE A 123 15.21 -7.82 8.43
CA ILE A 123 14.08 -8.39 7.67
C ILE A 123 13.91 -9.86 8.07
N LEU A 124 12.70 -10.24 8.44
CA LEU A 124 12.33 -11.61 8.72
C LEU A 124 12.00 -12.34 7.41
N ARG A 125 12.67 -13.46 7.16
CA ARG A 125 12.42 -14.32 5.99
C ARG A 125 11.23 -15.26 6.18
N LYS A 126 10.81 -15.46 7.41
CA LYS A 126 9.65 -16.25 7.79
C LYS A 126 8.82 -15.46 8.79
N HIS A 127 7.52 -15.53 8.66
CA HIS A 127 6.62 -14.96 9.65
C HIS A 127 6.66 -15.82 10.94
N PRO A 128 6.52 -15.20 12.12
CA PRO A 128 6.23 -15.91 13.36
C PRO A 128 4.94 -16.74 13.24
N GLU A 129 4.81 -17.78 14.05
CA GLU A 129 3.65 -18.69 14.02
C GLU A 129 2.33 -17.96 14.32
N GLU A 130 2.38 -16.88 15.09
CA GLU A 130 1.25 -16.04 15.43
C GLU A 130 0.59 -15.37 14.19
N PHE A 131 1.29 -15.31 13.07
CA PHE A 131 0.76 -14.81 11.79
C PHE A 131 0.08 -15.89 10.95
N ALA A 132 0.10 -17.14 11.39
CA ALA A 132 -0.43 -18.28 10.63
C ALA A 132 -1.95 -18.22 10.42
N SER A 133 -2.69 -17.51 11.28
CA SER A 133 -4.14 -17.32 11.16
C SER A 133 -4.54 -16.30 10.11
N ALA A 134 -3.60 -15.52 9.58
CA ALA A 134 -3.89 -14.53 8.55
C ALA A 134 -4.23 -15.23 7.22
N HIS A 135 -5.37 -14.85 6.64
CA HIS A 135 -5.80 -15.39 5.33
C HIS A 135 -5.17 -14.56 4.21
N TRP A 136 -4.49 -15.24 3.30
CA TRP A 136 -3.81 -14.62 2.17
C TRP A 136 -4.44 -15.10 0.86
N ALA A 137 -4.60 -14.21 -0.11
CA ALA A 137 -4.97 -14.63 -1.44
C ALA A 137 -3.89 -15.54 -2.03
N ALA A 138 -4.29 -16.63 -2.68
CA ALA A 138 -3.34 -17.53 -3.31
C ALA A 138 -2.54 -16.83 -4.41
N GLN A 139 -3.19 -15.91 -5.11
CA GLN A 139 -2.63 -15.14 -6.20
C GLN A 139 -3.34 -13.79 -6.31
N VAL A 140 -2.60 -12.73 -6.56
CA VAL A 140 -3.17 -11.40 -6.84
C VAL A 140 -3.01 -11.07 -8.33
N PRO A 141 -4.00 -10.38 -8.94
CA PRO A 141 -3.89 -9.96 -10.32
C PRO A 141 -2.77 -8.93 -10.48
N GLU A 142 -2.28 -8.79 -11.65
CA GLU A 142 -1.37 -7.81 -12.22
C GLU A 142 -0.24 -7.28 -11.29
N GLU A 143 0.97 -7.39 -11.82
CA GLU A 143 2.15 -6.75 -11.23
C GLU A 143 2.45 -5.47 -12.02
N LEU A 144 2.51 -4.35 -11.31
CA LEU A 144 3.00 -3.13 -11.91
C LEU A 144 4.54 -3.17 -12.02
N PRO A 145 5.11 -2.59 -13.08
CA PRO A 145 6.56 -2.50 -13.19
C PRO A 145 7.12 -1.64 -12.06
N MET A 146 8.04 -2.21 -11.29
CA MET A 146 8.68 -1.53 -10.15
C MET A 146 10.20 -1.39 -10.33
N LYS A 147 10.70 -1.63 -11.53
CA LYS A 147 12.11 -1.42 -11.83
C LYS A 147 12.36 0.09 -11.89
N MET A 148 13.16 0.58 -10.97
CA MET A 148 13.67 1.95 -11.02
C MET A 148 15.03 1.94 -11.68
N GLU A 149 15.24 2.82 -12.64
CA GLU A 149 16.58 3.11 -13.16
C GLU A 149 17.37 3.86 -12.08
N LYS A 150 18.61 3.46 -11.91
CA LYS A 150 19.53 4.19 -11.02
C LYS A 150 20.16 5.30 -11.84
N ALA A 151 19.85 6.55 -11.50
CA ALA A 151 20.62 7.69 -11.99
C ALA A 151 21.95 7.74 -11.24
N GLY A 152 23.06 7.83 -11.99
CA GLY A 152 24.36 8.13 -11.43
C GLY A 152 24.52 9.64 -11.16
N PRO A 153 25.55 10.07 -10.42
CA PRO A 153 25.84 11.50 -10.23
C PRO A 153 26.02 12.25 -11.56
N GLU A 154 26.50 11.55 -12.60
CA GLU A 154 26.68 12.07 -13.97
C GLU A 154 25.38 12.36 -14.70
N ASP A 155 24.26 11.73 -14.27
CA ASP A 155 22.94 11.92 -14.85
C ASP A 155 22.17 13.06 -14.18
N CYS A 156 22.78 13.72 -13.18
CA CYS A 156 22.11 14.69 -12.32
C CYS A 156 22.81 16.05 -12.41
N GLU A 157 22.03 17.12 -12.58
CA GLU A 157 22.51 18.49 -12.41
C GLU A 157 22.21 18.98 -11.00
N ALA A 158 23.21 19.56 -10.33
CA ALA A 158 23.01 20.14 -9.01
C ALA A 158 22.31 21.49 -9.12
N VAL A 159 21.04 21.55 -8.75
CA VAL A 159 20.22 22.78 -8.83
C VAL A 159 20.21 23.61 -7.54
N GLY A 160 20.70 23.05 -6.42
CA GLY A 160 20.80 23.75 -5.14
C GLY A 160 20.91 22.80 -3.94
N LEU A 161 21.12 23.40 -2.77
CA LEU A 161 21.09 22.71 -1.50
C LEU A 161 19.76 23.01 -0.80
N TYR A 162 19.06 21.95 -0.40
CA TYR A 162 17.85 22.07 0.42
C TYR A 162 18.10 21.41 1.78
N THR A 163 17.85 22.15 2.85
CA THR A 163 17.88 21.60 4.20
C THR A 163 16.46 21.28 4.65
N ALA A 164 16.17 20.00 4.83
CA ALA A 164 14.89 19.58 5.39
C ALA A 164 14.83 20.01 6.88
N SER A 165 13.82 20.81 7.24
CA SER A 165 13.51 21.14 8.62
C SER A 165 12.20 20.49 9.01
N TYR A 166 12.18 19.83 10.18
CA TYR A 166 10.92 19.40 10.79
C TYR A 166 10.42 20.57 11.65
N SER A 167 9.22 21.08 11.36
CA SER A 167 8.51 21.92 12.32
C SER A 167 8.14 21.05 13.52
N GLN A 168 8.60 21.44 14.70
CA GLN A 168 8.19 20.85 15.98
C GLN A 168 6.75 21.22 16.32
#